data_45dbe24e524256a5ebe7a5d051bbb00d
#
_entry.id   45dbe24e524256a5ebe7a5d051bbb00d
#
_cell.length_a   1.000
_cell.length_b   1.000
_cell.length_c   1.000
_cell.angle_alpha   90.00
_cell.angle_beta   90.00
_cell.angle_gamma   90.00
#
_symmetry.space_group_name_H-M   'P 1'
#
loop_
_entity.id
_entity.type
_entity.pdbx_description
1 polymer ?
#
loop_
_entity_poly.entity_id
_entity_poly.type
_entity_poly.pdbx_seq_one_letter_code
_entity_poly.pdbx_strand_id
1 'polypeptide(L)'
;MEEPESQPRERRPGARLLILGPGAEGVRLDLFLAAELDLSRSQARRLLERGAVSLDGRPLAPGDKGRPLEAQGELRVEAFVAPADQRIPQPGEAEAPPSVLAEGPGWLALAKPPGMPVHPLEEGEKGTLLGHVSALRPEVHGVGEGGLRSGVVHRLDVETSGVILVATEDAQWDRLRGAFREHRVAKRYRALVEGDVQWPGDRLELELPLRVARHKPAFVRVASSEEAARGRSRVIEQTMQKLETLPGASLVEIEPRTGFLHQIRASLAHLGHPVLGDLRYGGSRRGGAHRHMLHAAEVAFEEVRAAAEDPDDFGSVLARLRSAESDV
;
A
#
# COMPACT_ATOMS: atom_id res chain seq x y z
N MET A 1 -13.59 26.16 -34.85
CA MET A 1 -14.21 24.81 -34.62
C MET A 1 -13.58 24.33 -33.32
N GLU A 2 -14.27 24.72 -32.24
CA GLU A 2 -13.81 24.44 -30.87
C GLU A 2 -14.19 23.00 -30.57
N GLU A 3 -13.21 22.21 -30.14
CA GLU A 3 -13.46 20.86 -29.61
C GLU A 3 -14.22 20.98 -28.27
N PRO A 4 -15.22 20.14 -28.02
CA PRO A 4 -15.96 20.22 -26.77
C PRO A 4 -15.10 19.72 -25.61
N GLU A 5 -14.89 20.59 -24.62
CA GLU A 5 -14.39 20.24 -23.29
C GLU A 5 -15.10 19.00 -22.76
N SER A 6 -14.34 17.97 -22.46
CA SER A 6 -14.85 16.76 -21.81
C SER A 6 -15.23 17.10 -20.36
N GLN A 7 -16.51 17.36 -20.15
CA GLN A 7 -17.08 17.45 -18.80
C GLN A 7 -16.84 16.15 -18.03
N PRO A 8 -16.45 16.21 -16.76
CA PRO A 8 -16.35 15.03 -15.92
C PRO A 8 -17.70 14.32 -15.89
N ARG A 9 -17.71 13.01 -16.18
CA ARG A 9 -18.91 12.19 -16.14
C ARG A 9 -19.49 12.24 -14.73
N GLU A 10 -20.52 13.02 -14.51
CA GLU A 10 -21.39 12.93 -13.36
C GLU A 10 -21.99 11.51 -13.30
N ARG A 11 -21.40 10.66 -12.48
CA ARG A 11 -22.01 9.37 -12.10
C ARG A 11 -23.20 9.69 -11.19
N ARG A 12 -24.38 9.94 -11.78
CA ARG A 12 -25.61 10.22 -11.03
C ARG A 12 -25.97 9.00 -10.17
N PRO A 13 -26.22 9.19 -8.88
CA PRO A 13 -26.71 8.15 -8.01
C PRO A 13 -28.14 7.77 -8.44
N GLY A 14 -28.30 6.54 -8.91
CA GLY A 14 -29.60 5.95 -9.21
C GLY A 14 -29.71 4.57 -8.56
N ALA A 15 -30.89 4.18 -8.11
CA ALA A 15 -31.13 2.79 -7.73
C ALA A 15 -30.83 1.90 -8.95
N ARG A 16 -30.11 0.80 -8.76
CA ARG A 16 -29.81 -0.16 -9.84
C ARG A 16 -30.56 -1.46 -9.61
N LEU A 17 -31.11 -1.98 -10.68
CA LEU A 17 -31.74 -3.28 -10.74
C LEU A 17 -30.82 -4.21 -11.51
N LEU A 18 -30.35 -5.27 -10.88
CA LEU A 18 -29.49 -6.29 -11.47
C LEU A 18 -30.29 -7.58 -11.57
N ILE A 19 -30.56 -8.04 -12.79
CA ILE A 19 -31.26 -9.30 -13.03
C ILE A 19 -30.23 -10.43 -12.99
N LEU A 20 -30.46 -11.40 -12.13
CA LEU A 20 -29.61 -12.59 -12.05
C LEU A 20 -29.87 -13.51 -13.20
N GLY A 21 -28.83 -14.01 -13.81
CA GLY A 21 -28.85 -14.98 -14.90
C GLY A 21 -27.89 -16.15 -14.62
N PRO A 22 -27.72 -17.05 -15.61
CA PRO A 22 -26.88 -18.24 -15.44
C PRO A 22 -25.44 -17.95 -14.99
N GLY A 23 -24.90 -16.77 -15.36
CA GLY A 23 -23.57 -16.35 -14.95
C GLY A 23 -23.44 -15.94 -13.46
N ALA A 24 -24.55 -15.77 -12.77
CA ALA A 24 -24.57 -15.45 -11.34
C ALA A 24 -24.60 -16.71 -10.46
N GLU A 25 -24.91 -17.88 -11.02
CA GLU A 25 -25.09 -19.13 -10.26
C GLU A 25 -23.83 -19.53 -9.51
N GLY A 26 -23.94 -19.71 -8.19
CA GLY A 26 -22.85 -20.06 -7.32
C GLY A 26 -21.86 -18.91 -7.01
N VAL A 27 -21.99 -17.76 -7.69
CA VAL A 27 -21.13 -16.60 -7.44
C VAL A 27 -21.52 -15.99 -6.09
N ARG A 28 -20.53 -15.65 -5.30
CA ARG A 28 -20.76 -14.98 -4.01
C ARG A 28 -21.30 -13.56 -4.23
N LEU A 29 -22.27 -13.18 -3.42
CA LEU A 29 -22.93 -11.88 -3.48
C LEU A 29 -21.94 -10.69 -3.47
N ASP A 30 -20.94 -10.71 -2.59
CA ASP A 30 -19.95 -9.62 -2.50
C ASP A 30 -19.06 -9.50 -3.75
N LEU A 31 -18.82 -10.62 -4.43
CA LEU A 31 -18.06 -10.65 -5.69
C LEU A 31 -18.92 -10.19 -6.87
N PHE A 32 -20.15 -10.65 -6.92
CA PHE A 32 -21.12 -10.26 -7.97
C PHE A 32 -21.38 -8.75 -7.93
N LEU A 33 -21.72 -8.21 -6.76
CA LEU A 33 -21.93 -6.76 -6.58
C LEU A 33 -20.68 -5.95 -6.94
N ALA A 34 -19.49 -6.44 -6.59
CA ALA A 34 -18.24 -5.77 -6.93
C ALA A 34 -18.04 -5.67 -8.45
N ALA A 35 -18.31 -6.77 -9.18
CA ALA A 35 -18.18 -6.82 -10.63
C ALA A 35 -19.22 -5.96 -11.35
N GLU A 36 -20.51 -6.12 -10.99
CA GLU A 36 -21.63 -5.46 -11.70
C GLU A 36 -21.69 -3.94 -11.45
N LEU A 37 -21.18 -3.49 -10.30
CA LEU A 37 -21.23 -2.08 -9.91
C LEU A 37 -19.89 -1.37 -10.07
N ASP A 38 -18.87 -2.07 -10.58
CA ASP A 38 -17.49 -1.57 -10.66
C ASP A 38 -16.99 -1.06 -9.29
N LEU A 39 -17.11 -1.90 -8.28
CA LEU A 39 -16.75 -1.61 -6.90
C LEU A 39 -15.67 -2.58 -6.40
N SER A 40 -14.87 -2.14 -5.43
CA SER A 40 -14.05 -3.07 -4.64
C SER A 40 -14.95 -3.97 -3.78
N ARG A 41 -14.47 -5.17 -3.42
CA ARG A 41 -15.19 -6.07 -2.49
C ARG A 41 -15.54 -5.41 -1.15
N SER A 42 -14.68 -4.50 -0.68
CA SER A 42 -14.94 -3.76 0.55
C SER A 42 -16.08 -2.77 0.38
N GLN A 43 -16.19 -2.12 -0.78
CA GLN A 43 -17.28 -1.21 -1.12
C GLN A 43 -18.60 -1.98 -1.27
N ALA A 44 -18.59 -3.11 -1.97
CA ALA A 44 -19.77 -3.98 -2.09
C ALA A 44 -20.30 -4.45 -0.73
N ARG A 45 -19.40 -4.82 0.21
CA ARG A 45 -19.79 -5.17 1.58
C ARG A 45 -20.41 -4.02 2.36
N ARG A 46 -19.92 -2.79 2.18
CA ARG A 46 -20.50 -1.60 2.81
C ARG A 46 -21.91 -1.31 2.33
N LEU A 47 -22.29 -1.67 1.09
CA LEU A 47 -23.68 -1.58 0.64
C LEU A 47 -24.59 -2.49 1.48
N LEU A 48 -24.13 -3.69 1.82
CA LEU A 48 -24.86 -4.60 2.71
C LEU A 48 -24.92 -4.06 4.15
N GLU A 49 -23.83 -3.49 4.67
CA GLU A 49 -23.77 -2.89 5.99
C GLU A 49 -24.73 -1.70 6.14
N ARG A 50 -25.03 -1.00 5.05
CA ARG A 50 -25.98 0.12 5.02
C ARG A 50 -27.41 -0.30 4.72
N GLY A 51 -27.67 -1.59 4.53
CA GLY A 51 -28.99 -2.08 4.14
C GLY A 51 -29.45 -1.65 2.74
N ALA A 52 -28.49 -1.28 1.87
CA ALA A 52 -28.79 -0.74 0.55
C ALA A 52 -29.04 -1.83 -0.53
N VAL A 53 -29.05 -3.11 -0.16
CA VAL A 53 -29.22 -4.23 -1.11
C VAL A 53 -30.38 -5.11 -0.69
N SER A 54 -31.25 -5.43 -1.64
CA SER A 54 -32.32 -6.42 -1.46
C SER A 54 -32.31 -7.44 -2.60
N LEU A 55 -32.71 -8.68 -2.30
CA LEU A 55 -32.90 -9.76 -3.26
C LEU A 55 -34.37 -10.15 -3.25
N ASP A 56 -35.03 -10.06 -4.41
CA ASP A 56 -36.47 -10.34 -4.58
C ASP A 56 -37.33 -9.60 -3.54
N GLY A 57 -36.98 -8.33 -3.28
CA GLY A 57 -37.63 -7.46 -2.33
C GLY A 57 -37.27 -7.71 -0.85
N ARG A 58 -36.43 -8.70 -0.53
CA ARG A 58 -35.99 -8.98 0.84
C ARG A 58 -34.64 -8.28 1.11
N PRO A 59 -34.55 -7.41 2.14
CA PRO A 59 -33.31 -6.78 2.51
C PRO A 59 -32.23 -7.81 2.86
N LEU A 60 -31.00 -7.59 2.40
CA LEU A 60 -29.85 -8.40 2.71
C LEU A 60 -29.01 -7.77 3.84
N ALA A 61 -28.46 -8.61 4.70
CA ALA A 61 -27.66 -8.21 5.85
C ALA A 61 -26.15 -8.37 5.59
N PRO A 62 -25.26 -7.78 6.40
CA PRO A 62 -23.81 -7.96 6.30
C PRO A 62 -23.35 -9.42 6.35
N GLY A 63 -24.11 -10.29 7.03
CA GLY A 63 -23.87 -11.74 7.06
C GLY A 63 -24.02 -12.44 5.70
N ASP A 64 -24.83 -11.88 4.81
CA ASP A 64 -25.10 -12.44 3.49
C ASP A 64 -23.97 -12.24 2.47
N LYS A 65 -22.93 -11.50 2.79
CA LYS A 65 -21.79 -11.18 1.88
C LYS A 65 -21.19 -12.38 1.15
N GLY A 66 -21.18 -13.53 1.80
CA GLY A 66 -20.64 -14.79 1.25
C GLY A 66 -21.70 -15.69 0.62
N ARG A 67 -22.95 -15.28 0.61
CA ARG A 67 -24.08 -16.07 0.07
C ARG A 67 -23.85 -16.34 -1.41
N PRO A 68 -23.93 -17.60 -1.88
CA PRO A 68 -23.96 -17.92 -3.28
C PRO A 68 -25.31 -17.45 -3.88
N LEU A 69 -25.25 -16.86 -5.05
CA LEU A 69 -26.45 -16.45 -5.81
C LEU A 69 -27.02 -17.62 -6.59
N GLU A 70 -28.31 -17.55 -6.89
CA GLU A 70 -29.00 -18.44 -7.79
C GLU A 70 -29.02 -17.83 -9.20
N ALA A 71 -29.27 -18.67 -10.23
CA ALA A 71 -29.33 -18.25 -11.63
C ALA A 71 -30.56 -17.36 -11.94
N GLN A 72 -31.45 -17.15 -10.99
CA GLN A 72 -32.68 -16.36 -11.14
C GLN A 72 -32.86 -15.48 -9.91
N GLY A 73 -33.43 -14.29 -10.11
CA GLY A 73 -33.73 -13.33 -9.05
C GLY A 73 -33.41 -11.90 -9.46
N GLU A 74 -33.83 -10.98 -8.63
CA GLU A 74 -33.69 -9.55 -8.84
C GLU A 74 -32.97 -8.93 -7.64
N LEU A 75 -31.73 -8.50 -7.88
CA LEU A 75 -30.99 -7.71 -6.91
C LEU A 75 -31.26 -6.22 -7.14
N ARG A 76 -31.90 -5.59 -6.17
CA ARG A 76 -32.07 -4.15 -6.13
C ARG A 76 -31.02 -3.53 -5.23
N VAL A 77 -30.27 -2.59 -5.78
CA VAL A 77 -29.31 -1.76 -5.04
C VAL A 77 -29.89 -0.36 -4.98
N GLU A 78 -30.20 0.14 -3.78
CA GLU A 78 -30.68 1.50 -3.59
C GLU A 78 -29.68 2.52 -4.10
N ALA A 79 -30.17 3.74 -4.38
CA ALA A 79 -29.31 4.83 -4.80
C ALA A 79 -28.19 5.02 -3.76
N PHE A 80 -26.95 4.85 -4.19
CA PHE A 80 -25.79 5.12 -3.36
C PHE A 80 -24.88 6.09 -4.09
N VAL A 81 -24.36 7.02 -3.34
CA VAL A 81 -23.23 7.78 -3.81
C VAL A 81 -22.02 6.86 -3.67
N ALA A 82 -21.31 6.61 -4.76
CA ALA A 82 -20.10 5.81 -4.68
C ALA A 82 -19.22 6.40 -3.56
N PRO A 83 -18.64 5.58 -2.65
CA PRO A 83 -17.83 6.10 -1.54
C PRO A 83 -16.70 7.03 -2.00
N ALA A 84 -16.34 6.95 -3.28
CA ALA A 84 -15.42 7.85 -3.96
C ALA A 84 -15.79 9.34 -3.85
N ASP A 85 -17.06 9.67 -3.86
CA ASP A 85 -17.50 11.05 -4.01
C ASP A 85 -17.75 11.78 -2.69
N GLN A 86 -17.70 11.10 -1.55
CA GLN A 86 -18.11 11.68 -0.26
C GLN A 86 -16.97 11.96 0.73
N ARG A 87 -15.79 11.39 0.54
CA ARG A 87 -14.72 11.44 1.54
C ARG A 87 -13.44 11.94 0.93
N ILE A 88 -13.19 13.21 1.15
CA ILE A 88 -11.98 13.89 0.70
C ILE A 88 -10.96 13.85 1.85
N PRO A 89 -9.78 13.23 1.66
CA PRO A 89 -8.70 13.31 2.62
C PRO A 89 -8.32 14.77 2.89
N GLN A 90 -8.16 15.15 4.15
CA GLN A 90 -7.83 16.50 4.55
C GLN A 90 -6.33 16.65 4.85
N PRO A 91 -5.66 17.74 4.44
CA PRO A 91 -4.30 18.01 4.84
C PRO A 91 -4.21 18.24 6.36
N GLY A 92 -3.06 17.98 6.94
CA GLY A 92 -2.74 18.35 8.32
C GLY A 92 -2.32 19.82 8.41
N GLU A 93 -2.36 20.38 9.63
CA GLU A 93 -2.04 21.79 9.86
C GLU A 93 -0.53 22.11 9.96
N ALA A 94 0.33 21.13 10.19
CA ALA A 94 1.60 21.44 10.84
C ALA A 94 2.88 21.13 10.08
N GLU A 95 2.88 20.39 8.98
CA GLU A 95 4.15 19.99 8.38
C GLU A 95 4.20 20.32 6.88
N ALA A 96 5.40 20.58 6.41
CA ALA A 96 5.62 20.82 5.00
C ALA A 96 5.03 19.66 4.16
N PRO A 97 4.33 19.96 3.06
CA PRO A 97 3.79 18.92 2.19
C PRO A 97 4.93 18.05 1.66
N PRO A 98 4.67 16.75 1.40
CA PRO A 98 5.65 15.88 0.78
C PRO A 98 6.14 16.49 -0.54
N SER A 99 7.44 16.47 -0.77
CA SER A 99 7.99 17.03 -2.02
C SER A 99 7.66 16.15 -3.22
N VAL A 100 7.30 16.78 -4.35
CA VAL A 100 7.14 16.09 -5.62
C VAL A 100 8.52 15.81 -6.19
N LEU A 101 8.81 14.55 -6.47
CA LEU A 101 10.07 14.06 -7.03
C LEU A 101 10.03 14.03 -8.55
N ALA A 102 8.90 13.59 -9.08
CA ALA A 102 8.64 13.50 -10.50
C ALA A 102 7.12 13.48 -10.75
N GLU A 103 6.71 13.86 -11.93
CA GLU A 103 5.31 13.77 -12.37
C GLU A 103 5.24 13.48 -13.86
N GLY A 104 4.11 12.97 -14.29
CA GLY A 104 3.80 12.73 -15.69
C GLY A 104 2.29 12.61 -15.89
N PRO A 105 1.86 12.30 -17.11
CA PRO A 105 0.44 12.17 -17.41
C PRO A 105 -0.24 11.16 -16.47
N GLY A 106 -1.15 11.65 -15.63
CA GLY A 106 -1.96 10.86 -14.73
C GLY A 106 -1.24 10.25 -13.50
N TRP A 107 -0.01 10.69 -13.15
CA TRP A 107 0.71 10.20 -11.97
C TRP A 107 1.64 11.23 -11.33
N LEU A 108 1.88 11.03 -10.05
CA LEU A 108 2.86 11.75 -9.22
C LEU A 108 3.76 10.77 -8.48
N ALA A 109 5.03 11.09 -8.35
CA ALA A 109 5.94 10.49 -7.39
C ALA A 109 6.30 11.50 -6.32
N LEU A 110 6.18 11.12 -5.05
CA LEU A 110 6.43 12.00 -3.91
C LEU A 110 7.46 11.37 -2.97
N ALA A 111 8.24 12.22 -2.30
CA ALA A 111 9.04 11.83 -1.14
C ALA A 111 8.15 11.83 0.10
N LYS A 112 7.73 10.64 0.56
CA LYS A 112 7.00 10.51 1.82
C LYS A 112 7.96 10.68 3.00
N PRO A 113 7.74 11.62 3.91
CA PRO A 113 8.52 11.69 5.14
C PRO A 113 8.20 10.50 6.06
N PRO A 114 9.09 10.15 6.99
CA PRO A 114 8.76 9.20 8.05
C PRO A 114 7.67 9.77 8.97
N GLY A 115 6.94 8.91 9.68
CA GLY A 115 5.86 9.30 10.58
C GLY A 115 4.52 9.61 9.91
N MET A 116 4.50 9.76 8.58
CA MET A 116 3.30 10.10 7.82
C MET A 116 2.60 8.85 7.27
N PRO A 117 1.31 8.61 7.61
CA PRO A 117 0.49 7.60 6.96
C PRO A 117 0.27 7.92 5.47
N VAL A 118 0.12 6.90 4.62
CA VAL A 118 -0.14 7.11 3.19
C VAL A 118 -1.54 7.67 2.95
N HIS A 119 -2.55 7.12 3.62
CA HIS A 119 -3.95 7.51 3.47
C HIS A 119 -4.68 7.39 4.81
N PRO A 120 -5.78 8.11 4.99
CA PRO A 120 -6.59 8.01 6.21
C PRO A 120 -7.20 6.62 6.35
N LEU A 121 -7.33 6.13 7.58
CA LEU A 121 -8.09 4.93 7.90
C LEU A 121 -9.55 5.26 8.19
N GLU A 122 -9.78 6.46 8.74
CA GLU A 122 -11.10 6.97 9.13
C GLU A 122 -11.34 8.37 8.55
N GLU A 123 -12.61 8.72 8.43
CA GLU A 123 -12.99 10.07 7.99
C GLU A 123 -12.57 11.12 9.00
N GLY A 124 -12.01 12.23 8.53
CA GLY A 124 -11.52 13.31 9.39
C GLY A 124 -10.08 13.12 9.88
N GLU A 125 -9.44 11.97 9.64
CA GLU A 125 -8.01 11.78 9.91
C GLU A 125 -7.19 12.69 9.00
N LYS A 126 -6.37 13.55 9.62
CA LYS A 126 -5.53 14.54 8.94
C LYS A 126 -4.06 14.10 8.93
N GLY A 127 -3.22 14.84 8.19
CA GLY A 127 -1.76 14.62 8.20
C GLY A 127 -1.31 13.37 7.45
N THR A 128 -2.12 12.88 6.53
CA THR A 128 -1.72 11.78 5.64
C THR A 128 -1.14 12.30 4.34
N LEU A 129 -0.31 11.51 3.67
CA LEU A 129 0.22 11.87 2.35
C LEU A 129 -0.91 12.20 1.38
N LEU A 130 -1.95 11.37 1.34
CA LEU A 130 -3.08 11.59 0.43
C LEU A 130 -3.86 12.86 0.77
N GLY A 131 -3.93 13.28 2.03
CA GLY A 131 -4.50 14.57 2.41
C GLY A 131 -3.74 15.75 1.76
N HIS A 132 -2.41 15.70 1.77
CA HIS A 132 -1.58 16.71 1.10
C HIS A 132 -1.72 16.62 -0.43
N VAL A 133 -1.72 15.42 -1.01
CA VAL A 133 -1.91 15.23 -2.46
C VAL A 133 -3.27 15.77 -2.89
N SER A 134 -4.33 15.51 -2.15
CA SER A 134 -5.69 15.99 -2.45
C SER A 134 -5.80 17.50 -2.46
N ALA A 135 -5.04 18.19 -1.61
CA ALA A 135 -4.98 19.64 -1.60
C ALA A 135 -4.15 20.19 -2.78
N LEU A 136 -3.08 19.51 -3.17
CA LEU A 136 -2.17 19.90 -4.25
C LEU A 136 -2.75 19.55 -5.64
N ARG A 137 -3.44 18.43 -5.75
CA ARG A 137 -3.99 17.83 -6.98
C ARG A 137 -5.42 17.36 -6.72
N PRO A 138 -6.42 18.26 -6.75
CA PRO A 138 -7.82 17.90 -6.51
C PRO A 138 -8.36 16.85 -7.47
N GLU A 139 -7.79 16.72 -8.67
CA GLU A 139 -8.15 15.71 -9.66
C GLU A 139 -7.93 14.27 -9.19
N VAL A 140 -7.14 14.07 -8.11
CA VAL A 140 -6.97 12.73 -7.51
C VAL A 140 -8.28 12.18 -6.90
N HIS A 141 -9.24 13.05 -6.60
CA HIS A 141 -10.48 12.63 -5.97
C HIS A 141 -11.27 11.67 -6.85
N GLY A 142 -11.67 10.56 -6.27
CA GLY A 142 -12.44 9.53 -6.95
C GLY A 142 -11.60 8.54 -7.76
N VAL A 143 -10.31 8.83 -8.01
CA VAL A 143 -9.44 7.96 -8.81
C VAL A 143 -9.26 6.58 -8.16
N GLY A 144 -9.44 5.52 -8.94
CA GLY A 144 -9.23 4.13 -8.55
C GLY A 144 -10.20 3.64 -7.47
N GLU A 145 -9.71 3.27 -6.28
CA GLU A 145 -10.56 2.84 -5.16
C GLU A 145 -11.44 3.97 -4.62
N GLY A 146 -11.12 5.21 -4.94
CA GLY A 146 -11.84 6.40 -4.53
C GLY A 146 -11.86 6.66 -3.03
N GLY A 147 -12.56 7.72 -2.61
CA GLY A 147 -12.71 8.11 -1.21
C GLY A 147 -11.36 8.31 -0.51
N LEU A 148 -11.22 7.74 0.68
CA LEU A 148 -9.99 7.85 1.48
C LEU A 148 -8.76 7.13 0.89
N ARG A 149 -8.89 6.53 -0.31
CA ARG A 149 -7.82 5.84 -1.03
C ARG A 149 -7.67 6.29 -2.48
N SER A 150 -8.26 7.42 -2.81
CA SER A 150 -8.18 8.01 -4.15
C SER A 150 -6.74 8.04 -4.67
N GLY A 151 -6.50 7.49 -5.84
CA GLY A 151 -5.20 7.47 -6.50
C GLY A 151 -4.11 6.59 -5.86
N VAL A 152 -4.37 5.93 -4.72
CA VAL A 152 -3.36 5.11 -4.04
C VAL A 152 -3.13 3.80 -4.79
N VAL A 153 -1.94 3.62 -5.36
CA VAL A 153 -1.54 2.42 -6.10
C VAL A 153 -0.72 1.44 -5.26
N HIS A 154 0.02 1.92 -4.26
CA HIS A 154 0.76 1.11 -3.28
C HIS A 154 0.89 1.87 -1.95
N ARG A 155 1.56 1.27 -0.97
CA ARG A 155 1.76 1.91 0.33
C ARG A 155 3.14 1.62 0.91
N LEU A 156 3.60 2.54 1.76
CA LEU A 156 4.73 2.37 2.67
C LEU A 156 4.22 2.30 4.11
N ASP A 157 4.99 1.70 5.02
CA ASP A 157 4.72 1.79 6.45
C ASP A 157 4.83 3.25 6.92
N VAL A 158 4.17 3.59 8.02
CA VAL A 158 4.13 4.98 8.54
C VAL A 158 5.56 5.53 8.71
N GLU A 159 6.43 4.78 9.37
CA GLU A 159 7.81 5.19 9.65
C GLU A 159 8.80 4.94 8.49
N THR A 160 8.37 4.32 7.39
CA THR A 160 9.19 4.18 6.19
C THR A 160 9.14 5.46 5.37
N SER A 161 10.28 6.04 5.10
CA SER A 161 10.45 7.21 4.23
C SER A 161 10.68 6.81 2.76
N GLY A 162 10.56 7.77 1.84
CA GLY A 162 10.99 7.59 0.45
C GLY A 162 9.88 7.65 -0.58
N VAL A 163 10.17 7.13 -1.77
CA VAL A 163 9.33 7.27 -2.95
C VAL A 163 7.99 6.56 -2.80
N ILE A 164 6.92 7.28 -3.08
CA ILE A 164 5.58 6.73 -3.24
C ILE A 164 4.92 7.28 -4.51
N LEU A 165 4.20 6.41 -5.22
CA LEU A 165 3.45 6.76 -6.42
C LEU A 165 1.97 6.95 -6.09
N VAL A 166 1.37 7.98 -6.69
CA VAL A 166 -0.06 8.26 -6.66
C VAL A 166 -0.53 8.48 -8.09
N ALA A 167 -1.63 7.87 -8.48
CA ALA A 167 -2.28 8.13 -9.76
C ALA A 167 -3.28 9.29 -9.63
N THR A 168 -3.34 10.15 -10.63
CA THR A 168 -4.30 11.26 -10.72
C THR A 168 -5.39 11.02 -11.76
N GLU A 169 -5.32 9.89 -12.46
CA GLU A 169 -6.29 9.43 -13.47
C GLU A 169 -6.58 7.94 -13.33
N ASP A 170 -7.81 7.53 -13.60
CA ASP A 170 -8.24 6.11 -13.49
C ASP A 170 -7.42 5.18 -14.40
N ALA A 171 -7.18 5.57 -15.64
CA ALA A 171 -6.42 4.77 -16.59
C ALA A 171 -4.98 4.50 -16.08
N GLN A 172 -4.36 5.52 -15.50
CA GLN A 172 -3.01 5.37 -14.94
C GLN A 172 -3.03 4.60 -13.62
N TRP A 173 -4.10 4.74 -12.82
CA TRP A 173 -4.29 3.93 -11.62
C TRP A 173 -4.40 2.44 -11.96
N ASP A 174 -5.22 2.08 -12.93
CA ASP A 174 -5.38 0.68 -13.38
C ASP A 174 -4.04 0.11 -13.87
N ARG A 175 -3.30 0.87 -14.67
CA ARG A 175 -1.99 0.50 -15.21
C ARG A 175 -0.97 0.27 -14.11
N LEU A 176 -0.80 1.23 -13.20
CA LEU A 176 0.15 1.14 -12.08
C LEU A 176 -0.28 0.04 -11.09
N ARG A 177 -1.57 -0.02 -10.73
CA ARG A 177 -2.09 -1.04 -9.81
C ARG A 177 -1.92 -2.44 -10.37
N GLY A 178 -2.14 -2.61 -11.68
CA GLY A 178 -1.84 -3.84 -12.42
C GLY A 178 -0.36 -4.20 -12.36
N ALA A 179 0.52 -3.26 -12.64
CA ALA A 179 1.97 -3.46 -12.59
C ALA A 179 2.47 -3.88 -11.19
N PHE A 180 1.96 -3.24 -10.12
CA PHE A 180 2.27 -3.66 -8.73
C PHE A 180 1.78 -5.08 -8.42
N ARG A 181 0.56 -5.43 -8.86
CA ARG A 181 -0.02 -6.77 -8.66
C ARG A 181 0.74 -7.86 -9.40
N GLU A 182 1.26 -7.54 -10.58
CA GLU A 182 2.02 -8.45 -11.45
C GLU A 182 3.52 -8.42 -11.18
N HIS A 183 3.94 -7.68 -10.14
CA HIS A 183 5.35 -7.58 -9.72
C HIS A 183 6.28 -7.02 -10.79
N ARG A 184 5.76 -6.16 -11.69
CA ARG A 184 6.53 -5.50 -12.77
C ARG A 184 7.18 -4.17 -12.36
N VAL A 185 6.83 -3.65 -11.17
CA VAL A 185 7.42 -2.42 -10.64
C VAL A 185 8.72 -2.75 -9.93
N ALA A 186 9.84 -2.23 -10.43
CA ALA A 186 11.12 -2.27 -9.73
C ALA A 186 11.09 -1.31 -8.54
N LYS A 187 11.55 -1.76 -7.39
CA LYS A 187 11.61 -1.01 -6.14
C LYS A 187 12.97 -1.25 -5.51
N ARG A 188 13.60 -0.20 -5.04
CA ARG A 188 14.88 -0.27 -4.34
C ARG A 188 14.75 0.41 -2.99
N TYR A 189 15.15 -0.30 -1.94
CA TYR A 189 15.14 0.19 -0.57
C TYR A 189 16.56 0.19 -0.01
N ARG A 190 16.82 1.11 0.91
CA ARG A 190 18.02 1.12 1.73
C ARG A 190 17.63 0.93 3.18
N ALA A 191 18.40 0.14 3.91
CA ALA A 191 18.18 -0.10 5.33
C ALA A 191 19.51 -0.13 6.09
N LEU A 192 19.49 0.41 7.31
CA LEU A 192 20.54 0.18 8.30
C LEU A 192 20.08 -0.97 9.20
N VAL A 193 20.88 -2.01 9.30
CA VAL A 193 20.55 -3.25 10.01
C VAL A 193 21.58 -3.58 11.10
N GLU A 194 21.18 -4.37 12.10
CA GLU A 194 22.05 -4.84 13.17
C GLU A 194 23.14 -5.79 12.67
N GLY A 195 24.34 -5.62 13.18
CA GLY A 195 25.46 -6.52 12.99
C GLY A 195 26.13 -6.43 11.63
N ASP A 196 27.22 -7.17 11.47
CA ASP A 196 27.89 -7.34 10.20
C ASP A 196 27.21 -8.45 9.39
N VAL A 197 26.50 -8.05 8.35
CA VAL A 197 25.80 -8.99 7.46
C VAL A 197 26.81 -9.83 6.69
N GLN A 198 26.68 -11.16 6.82
CA GLN A 198 27.49 -12.15 6.14
C GLN A 198 26.58 -13.03 5.26
N TRP A 199 26.36 -12.62 4.02
CA TRP A 199 25.63 -13.42 3.05
C TRP A 199 26.57 -14.17 2.10
N PRO A 200 26.20 -15.35 1.59
CA PRO A 200 26.97 -16.05 0.57
C PRO A 200 27.09 -15.17 -0.68
N GLY A 201 28.29 -14.68 -0.98
CA GLY A 201 28.52 -13.73 -2.07
C GLY A 201 28.04 -12.32 -1.75
N ASP A 202 28.04 -11.43 -2.76
CA ASP A 202 27.67 -10.03 -2.59
C ASP A 202 26.15 -9.80 -2.58
N ARG A 203 25.37 -10.79 -3.00
CA ARG A 203 23.92 -10.70 -3.21
C ARG A 203 23.21 -11.95 -2.70
N LEU A 204 22.16 -11.76 -1.90
CA LEU A 204 21.29 -12.81 -1.39
C LEU A 204 19.93 -12.74 -2.08
N GLU A 205 19.55 -13.82 -2.76
CA GLU A 205 18.17 -14.05 -3.19
C GLU A 205 17.41 -14.76 -2.08
N LEU A 206 16.28 -14.18 -1.66
CA LEU A 206 15.51 -14.68 -0.54
C LEU A 206 14.07 -14.96 -0.95
N GLU A 207 13.63 -16.18 -0.66
CA GLU A 207 12.23 -16.59 -0.76
C GLU A 207 11.77 -17.09 0.61
N LEU A 208 10.71 -16.51 1.17
CA LEU A 208 10.20 -16.85 2.49
C LEU A 208 8.66 -16.88 2.52
N PRO A 209 8.04 -17.86 3.19
CA PRO A 209 6.60 -17.84 3.45
C PRO A 209 6.30 -16.93 4.64
N LEU A 210 5.77 -15.73 4.40
CA LEU A 210 5.38 -14.80 5.46
C LEU A 210 3.89 -14.90 5.77
N ARG A 211 3.53 -14.67 7.04
CA ARG A 211 2.14 -14.56 7.49
C ARG A 211 1.96 -13.42 8.49
N VAL A 212 0.75 -12.86 8.50
CA VAL A 212 0.33 -11.93 9.57
C VAL A 212 0.02 -12.75 10.82
N ALA A 213 0.83 -12.61 11.86
CA ALA A 213 0.64 -13.29 13.14
C ALA A 213 -0.31 -12.51 14.05
N ARG A 214 -0.36 -11.18 13.92
CA ARG A 214 -1.23 -10.28 14.68
C ARG A 214 -1.63 -9.09 13.81
N HIS A 215 -2.88 -8.63 13.90
CA HIS A 215 -3.40 -7.53 13.09
C HIS A 215 -3.31 -6.16 13.77
N LYS A 216 -3.41 -6.07 15.08
CA LYS A 216 -3.40 -4.80 15.83
C LYS A 216 -2.58 -4.93 17.12
N PRO A 217 -1.41 -4.29 17.23
CA PRO A 217 -0.62 -3.74 16.14
C PRO A 217 -0.13 -4.86 15.21
N ALA A 218 -0.03 -4.56 13.92
CA ALA A 218 0.34 -5.54 12.91
C ALA A 218 1.73 -6.14 13.19
N PHE A 219 1.83 -7.47 13.12
CA PHE A 219 3.09 -8.21 13.24
C PHE A 219 3.12 -9.36 12.24
N VAL A 220 4.23 -9.48 11.53
CA VAL A 220 4.45 -10.48 10.50
C VAL A 220 5.62 -11.37 10.91
N ARG A 221 5.55 -12.64 10.61
CA ARG A 221 6.65 -13.59 10.80
C ARG A 221 6.72 -14.61 9.70
N VAL A 222 7.80 -15.35 9.64
CA VAL A 222 7.90 -16.53 8.77
C VAL A 222 6.89 -17.58 9.26
N ALA A 223 6.16 -18.17 8.32
CA ALA A 223 5.22 -19.23 8.60
C ALA A 223 5.97 -20.56 8.86
N SER A 224 5.44 -21.40 9.72
CA SER A 224 5.92 -22.78 9.83
C SER A 224 5.57 -23.56 8.57
N SER A 225 6.25 -24.69 8.34
CA SER A 225 5.97 -25.59 7.21
C SER A 225 4.51 -26.05 7.19
N GLU A 226 3.92 -26.31 8.36
CA GLU A 226 2.52 -26.69 8.49
C GLU A 226 1.57 -25.56 8.12
N GLU A 227 1.88 -24.31 8.54
CA GLU A 227 1.08 -23.13 8.20
C GLU A 227 1.16 -22.82 6.71
N ALA A 228 2.34 -22.96 6.11
CA ALA A 228 2.54 -22.80 4.68
C ALA A 228 1.76 -23.85 3.87
N ALA A 229 1.84 -25.12 4.27
CA ALA A 229 1.09 -26.21 3.63
C ALA A 229 -0.44 -26.02 3.70
N ARG A 230 -0.93 -25.33 4.75
CA ARG A 230 -2.37 -24.98 4.88
C ARG A 230 -2.77 -23.71 4.14
N GLY A 231 -1.90 -23.12 3.32
CA GLY A 231 -2.18 -21.88 2.57
C GLY A 231 -2.35 -20.63 3.44
N ARG A 232 -1.80 -20.63 4.67
CA ARG A 232 -1.91 -19.52 5.64
C ARG A 232 -0.75 -18.53 5.57
N SER A 233 0.03 -18.57 4.51
CA SER A 233 1.17 -17.69 4.24
C SER A 233 1.13 -17.18 2.81
N ARG A 234 1.95 -16.17 2.55
CA ARG A 234 2.30 -15.75 1.19
C ARG A 234 3.81 -15.86 1.03
N VAL A 235 4.23 -16.48 -0.04
CA VAL A 235 5.64 -16.51 -0.43
C VAL A 235 6.01 -15.11 -0.90
N ILE A 236 7.08 -14.58 -0.32
CA ILE A 236 7.70 -13.33 -0.73
C ILE A 236 9.03 -13.60 -1.43
N GLU A 237 9.37 -12.75 -2.35
CA GLU A 237 10.63 -12.78 -3.08
C GLU A 237 11.30 -11.42 -2.97
N GLN A 238 12.60 -11.40 -2.65
CA GLN A 238 13.42 -10.20 -2.67
C GLN A 238 14.89 -10.53 -2.84
N THR A 239 15.64 -9.58 -3.39
CA THR A 239 17.09 -9.65 -3.44
C THR A 239 17.67 -8.62 -2.49
N MET A 240 18.77 -8.95 -1.84
CA MET A 240 19.45 -8.07 -0.89
C MET A 240 20.93 -8.05 -1.17
N GLN A 241 21.56 -6.87 -1.02
CA GLN A 241 22.98 -6.66 -1.19
C GLN A 241 23.52 -5.84 -0.02
N LYS A 242 24.66 -6.27 0.55
CA LYS A 242 25.39 -5.44 1.50
C LYS A 242 26.13 -4.35 0.72
N LEU A 243 25.90 -3.09 1.08
CA LEU A 243 26.60 -1.94 0.50
C LEU A 243 27.81 -1.53 1.33
N GLU A 244 27.70 -1.62 2.67
CA GLU A 244 28.76 -1.15 3.58
C GLU A 244 28.67 -1.89 4.91
N THR A 245 29.84 -2.27 5.46
CA THR A 245 29.96 -2.75 6.84
C THR A 245 30.28 -1.57 7.72
N LEU A 246 29.59 -1.46 8.86
CA LEU A 246 29.68 -0.39 9.83
C LEU A 246 29.93 -0.97 11.22
N PRO A 247 30.42 -0.22 12.21
CA PRO A 247 30.59 -0.68 13.58
C PRO A 247 29.30 -1.21 14.19
N GLY A 248 29.19 -2.54 14.30
CA GLY A 248 28.02 -3.26 14.82
C GLY A 248 26.74 -3.10 14.00
N ALA A 249 26.85 -2.69 12.72
CA ALA A 249 25.73 -2.53 11.80
C ALA A 249 26.16 -2.78 10.34
N SER A 250 25.20 -2.83 9.44
CA SER A 250 25.45 -2.82 7.99
C SER A 250 24.46 -1.93 7.27
N LEU A 251 24.91 -1.28 6.20
CA LEU A 251 24.04 -0.66 5.22
C LEU A 251 23.74 -1.70 4.14
N VAL A 252 22.45 -1.97 3.90
CA VAL A 252 22.00 -2.92 2.91
C VAL A 252 21.04 -2.29 1.91
N GLU A 253 21.07 -2.77 0.67
CA GLU A 253 20.10 -2.48 -0.36
C GLU A 253 19.17 -3.68 -0.53
N ILE A 254 17.89 -3.43 -0.73
CA ILE A 254 16.87 -4.47 -0.88
C ILE A 254 16.01 -4.15 -2.11
N GLU A 255 15.83 -5.14 -2.97
CA GLU A 255 14.95 -5.11 -4.13
C GLU A 255 13.80 -6.11 -3.94
N PRO A 256 12.68 -5.72 -3.30
CA PRO A 256 11.55 -6.62 -3.13
C PRO A 256 10.80 -6.80 -4.44
N ARG A 257 10.67 -8.02 -4.94
CA ARG A 257 9.85 -8.35 -6.11
C ARG A 257 8.38 -8.32 -5.75
N THR A 258 8.02 -8.94 -4.63
CA THR A 258 6.67 -8.95 -4.07
C THR A 258 6.40 -7.71 -3.20
N GLY A 259 5.15 -7.56 -2.73
CA GLY A 259 4.73 -6.52 -1.81
C GLY A 259 3.85 -7.07 -0.70
N PHE A 260 4.44 -7.46 0.43
CA PHE A 260 3.71 -7.95 1.60
C PHE A 260 3.92 -7.02 2.80
N LEU A 261 2.93 -6.98 3.69
CA LEU A 261 2.99 -6.16 4.92
C LEU A 261 4.29 -6.45 5.70
N HIS A 262 5.03 -5.41 6.06
CA HIS A 262 6.31 -5.49 6.80
C HIS A 262 7.35 -6.47 6.19
N GLN A 263 7.26 -6.78 4.89
CA GLN A 263 8.08 -7.81 4.23
C GLN A 263 9.55 -7.68 4.57
N ILE A 264 10.16 -6.53 4.25
CA ILE A 264 11.60 -6.29 4.45
C ILE A 264 11.98 -6.41 5.92
N ARG A 265 11.21 -5.79 6.81
CA ARG A 265 11.43 -5.77 8.26
C ARG A 265 11.41 -7.17 8.87
N ALA A 266 10.38 -7.95 8.53
CA ALA A 266 10.22 -9.33 9.00
C ALA A 266 11.31 -10.27 8.45
N SER A 267 11.70 -10.11 7.19
CA SER A 267 12.74 -10.92 6.56
C SER A 267 14.12 -10.66 7.16
N LEU A 268 14.50 -9.40 7.33
CA LEU A 268 15.78 -9.02 7.92
C LEU A 268 15.88 -9.47 9.38
N ALA A 269 14.81 -9.32 10.16
CA ALA A 269 14.74 -9.85 11.53
C ALA A 269 14.86 -11.38 11.57
N HIS A 270 14.24 -12.10 10.65
CA HIS A 270 14.36 -13.56 10.53
C HIS A 270 15.80 -14.00 10.24
N LEU A 271 16.53 -13.23 9.46
CA LEU A 271 17.95 -13.48 9.14
C LEU A 271 18.90 -13.08 10.29
N GLY A 272 18.40 -12.56 11.41
CA GLY A 272 19.21 -12.12 12.54
C GLY A 272 19.75 -10.69 12.42
N HIS A 273 19.34 -9.95 11.41
CA HIS A 273 19.75 -8.58 11.12
C HIS A 273 18.56 -7.61 11.11
N PRO A 274 17.83 -7.41 12.25
CA PRO A 274 16.69 -6.51 12.27
C PRO A 274 17.10 -5.08 11.90
N VAL A 275 16.17 -4.32 11.32
CA VAL A 275 16.41 -2.92 10.96
C VAL A 275 16.64 -2.09 12.21
N LEU A 276 17.67 -1.24 12.22
CA LEU A 276 17.95 -0.33 13.34
C LEU A 276 16.73 0.56 13.63
N GLY A 277 16.39 0.72 14.91
CA GLY A 277 15.23 1.47 15.35
C GLY A 277 13.90 0.72 15.26
N ASP A 278 13.87 -0.48 14.67
CA ASP A 278 12.67 -1.31 14.60
C ASP A 278 12.47 -2.16 15.86
N LEU A 279 12.06 -1.51 16.94
CA LEU A 279 11.85 -2.18 18.23
C LEU A 279 10.82 -3.32 18.17
N ARG A 280 9.91 -3.30 17.19
CA ARG A 280 8.89 -4.35 16.99
C ARG A 280 9.51 -5.65 16.49
N TYR A 281 10.57 -5.55 15.72
CA TYR A 281 11.29 -6.68 15.13
C TYR A 281 12.66 -6.94 15.76
N GLY A 282 12.97 -6.31 16.89
CA GLY A 282 14.19 -6.57 17.66
C GLY A 282 15.37 -5.68 17.33
N GLY A 283 15.18 -4.64 16.50
CA GLY A 283 16.22 -3.66 16.22
C GLY A 283 16.47 -2.73 17.41
N SER A 284 17.73 -2.32 17.61
CA SER A 284 18.13 -1.38 18.65
C SER A 284 18.10 0.07 18.16
N ARG A 285 18.28 1.01 19.08
CA ARG A 285 18.45 2.44 18.76
C ARG A 285 19.91 2.84 18.52
N ARG A 286 20.72 1.93 18.01
CA ARG A 286 22.13 2.21 17.66
C ARG A 286 22.23 3.42 16.73
N GLY A 287 23.27 4.21 16.89
CA GLY A 287 23.47 5.45 16.14
C GLY A 287 22.38 6.50 16.35
N GLY A 288 21.49 6.34 17.37
CA GLY A 288 20.38 7.24 17.63
C GLY A 288 19.15 6.98 16.74
N ALA A 289 19.02 5.79 16.16
CA ALA A 289 17.85 5.41 15.37
C ALA A 289 16.58 5.45 16.25
N HIS A 290 15.64 6.33 15.92
CA HIS A 290 14.40 6.53 16.68
C HIS A 290 13.17 5.88 16.00
N ARG A 291 13.29 5.53 14.72
CA ARG A 291 12.33 4.76 13.91
C ARG A 291 13.06 3.64 13.18
N HIS A 292 12.36 2.75 12.49
CA HIS A 292 13.06 1.80 11.63
C HIS A 292 13.77 2.54 10.48
N MET A 293 15.10 2.39 10.42
CA MET A 293 15.94 2.99 9.39
C MET A 293 15.77 2.23 8.07
N LEU A 294 14.60 2.41 7.46
CA LEU A 294 14.20 1.86 6.16
C LEU A 294 13.71 2.98 5.26
N HIS A 295 14.24 3.05 4.06
CA HIS A 295 13.97 4.09 3.07
C HIS A 295 13.70 3.48 1.70
N ALA A 296 12.59 3.86 1.06
CA ALA A 296 12.25 3.53 -0.33
C ALA A 296 13.00 4.48 -1.27
N ALA A 297 14.18 4.08 -1.70
CA ALA A 297 15.10 4.95 -2.44
C ALA A 297 14.69 5.16 -3.90
N GLU A 298 14.12 4.13 -4.55
CA GLU A 298 13.76 4.23 -5.97
C GLU A 298 12.55 3.38 -6.30
N VAL A 299 11.76 3.88 -7.27
CA VAL A 299 10.71 3.14 -7.94
C VAL A 299 10.83 3.34 -9.45
N ALA A 300 10.66 2.26 -10.23
CA ALA A 300 10.68 2.34 -11.69
C ALA A 300 9.69 1.35 -12.32
N PHE A 301 8.93 1.82 -13.29
CA PHE A 301 8.05 1.04 -14.14
C PHE A 301 7.87 1.76 -15.47
N GLU A 302 8.40 1.19 -16.56
CA GLU A 302 8.38 1.79 -17.89
C GLU A 302 8.95 3.24 -17.86
N GLU A 303 8.17 4.24 -18.26
CA GLU A 303 8.56 5.65 -18.18
C GLU A 303 8.41 6.28 -16.78
N VAL A 304 7.66 5.64 -15.87
CA VAL A 304 7.49 6.11 -14.49
C VAL A 304 8.76 5.79 -13.70
N ARG A 305 9.53 6.81 -13.35
CA ARG A 305 10.75 6.65 -12.55
C ARG A 305 10.93 7.79 -11.57
N ALA A 306 11.23 7.46 -10.32
CA ALA A 306 11.57 8.44 -9.31
C ALA A 306 12.56 7.86 -8.30
N ALA A 307 13.42 8.73 -7.78
CA ALA A 307 14.34 8.42 -6.70
C ALA A 307 14.24 9.49 -5.60
N ALA A 308 14.41 9.09 -4.36
CA ALA A 308 14.48 9.97 -3.20
C ALA A 308 15.85 9.82 -2.53
N GLU A 309 16.42 10.94 -2.15
CA GLU A 309 17.62 10.96 -1.32
C GLU A 309 17.33 10.43 0.09
N ASP A 310 18.34 9.92 0.77
CA ASP A 310 18.22 9.54 2.16
C ASP A 310 17.75 10.74 3.00
N PRO A 311 16.73 10.60 3.84
CA PRO A 311 16.28 11.69 4.67
C PRO A 311 17.32 12.00 5.78
N ASP A 312 17.31 13.22 6.31
CA ASP A 312 18.30 13.74 7.26
C ASP A 312 18.53 12.82 8.47
N ASP A 313 17.48 12.21 8.99
CA ASP A 313 17.56 11.30 10.12
C ASP A 313 18.30 10.01 9.78
N PHE A 314 18.06 9.45 8.59
CA PHE A 314 18.77 8.27 8.07
C PHE A 314 20.25 8.61 7.84
N GLY A 315 20.53 9.73 7.15
CA GLY A 315 21.88 10.22 6.90
C GLY A 315 22.64 10.49 8.20
N SER A 316 21.98 11.07 9.20
CA SER A 316 22.57 11.33 10.51
C SER A 316 22.93 10.06 11.28
N VAL A 317 22.07 9.03 11.24
CA VAL A 317 22.40 7.72 11.86
C VAL A 317 23.56 7.07 11.14
N LEU A 318 23.56 7.05 9.81
CA LEU A 318 24.65 6.50 9.00
C LEU A 318 25.99 7.20 9.30
N ALA A 319 26.00 8.54 9.36
CA ALA A 319 27.21 9.32 9.67
C ALA A 319 27.76 9.00 11.08
N ARG A 320 26.89 8.89 12.08
CA ARG A 320 27.32 8.49 13.44
C ARG A 320 27.90 7.08 13.51
N LEU A 321 27.32 6.15 12.75
CA LEU A 321 27.87 4.79 12.69
C LEU A 321 29.24 4.76 12.02
N ARG A 322 29.46 5.54 10.97
CA ARG A 322 30.78 5.68 10.31
C ARG A 322 31.81 6.32 11.22
N SER A 323 31.42 7.34 11.99
CA SER A 323 32.37 8.04 12.91
C SER A 323 32.76 7.20 14.12
N ALA A 324 31.97 6.20 14.52
CA ALA A 324 32.31 5.31 15.64
C ALA A 324 33.52 4.40 15.34
N GLU A 325 34.01 4.31 14.10
CA GLU A 325 35.26 3.63 13.73
C GLU A 325 36.54 4.42 14.12
N SER A 326 36.40 5.74 14.37
CA SER A 326 37.56 6.62 14.58
C SER A 326 38.08 6.66 16.03
N ASP A 327 37.37 5.99 16.95
CA ASP A 327 37.67 6.01 18.38
C ASP A 327 38.24 4.69 18.96
N VAL A 328 38.75 3.76 18.10
CA VAL A 328 39.37 2.48 18.54
C VAL A 328 40.84 2.44 18.20
#